data_675ed0a28c81d5e88f4f6f321faca552
#
_entry.id   675ed0a28c81d5e88f4f6f321faca552
#
_cell.length_a   1.000
_cell.length_b   1.000
_cell.length_c   1.000
_cell.angle_alpha   90.00
_cell.angle_beta   90.00
_cell.angle_gamma   90.00
#
_symmetry.space_group_name_H-M   'P 1'
#
loop_
_entity.id
_entity.type
_entity.pdbx_description
1 polymer ?
#
loop_
_entity_poly.entity_id
_entity_poly.type
_entity_poly.pdbx_seq_one_letter_code
_entity_poly.pdbx_strand_id
1 'polypeptide(L)'
;MYRFAICDDEPADLIFIKNMIMEWSQKKHLEVDIREFPSAESFLFAYEEEKNFDALFLDIEMGEISGVELAKKVRDQNKSIQIVFITGYMEYISEGYDVEALHYLLKPVKKEKLEEVLSRAVERIGMQEKTLLLQNAGETVRVPLYEIRFMEVQKNYVTIHGKEDYSMKRTLRAMGKDLDERFFQTHRSYIVNLGFVKKITKSTVVLKDETVIPLARGLYDKINQAFISCF
;
A
#
# COMPACT_ATOMS: atom_id res chain seq x y z
N MET A 1 -5.56 -11.79 10.65
CA MET A 1 -6.81 -11.06 10.96
C MET A 1 -6.64 -9.63 10.49
N TYR A 2 -7.48 -9.14 9.59
CA TYR A 2 -7.48 -7.75 9.10
C TYR A 2 -8.37 -6.89 9.98
N ARG A 3 -8.01 -5.63 10.21
CA ARG A 3 -8.80 -4.67 10.99
C ARG A 3 -9.27 -3.53 10.11
N PHE A 4 -10.58 -3.48 9.90
CA PHE A 4 -11.24 -2.48 9.07
C PHE A 4 -12.06 -1.53 9.93
N ALA A 5 -12.02 -0.25 9.59
CA ALA A 5 -12.91 0.75 10.14
C ALA A 5 -13.88 1.25 9.07
N ILE A 6 -15.14 1.43 9.45
CA ILE A 6 -16.17 2.07 8.62
C ILE A 6 -16.60 3.33 9.35
N CYS A 7 -16.61 4.47 8.67
CA CYS A 7 -17.00 5.75 9.25
C CYS A 7 -18.06 6.40 8.36
N ASP A 8 -19.26 6.55 8.91
CA ASP A 8 -20.44 7.05 8.18
C ASP A 8 -21.46 7.53 9.24
N ASP A 9 -22.07 8.69 9.07
CA ASP A 9 -23.06 9.21 10.03
C ASP A 9 -24.46 8.62 9.85
N GLU A 10 -24.71 7.92 8.74
CA GLU A 10 -25.95 7.18 8.50
C GLU A 10 -25.84 5.71 9.02
N PRO A 11 -26.57 5.35 10.10
CA PRO A 11 -26.48 4.00 10.68
C PRO A 11 -26.86 2.88 9.69
N ALA A 12 -27.73 3.18 8.73
CA ALA A 12 -28.15 2.21 7.71
C ALA A 12 -27.00 1.84 6.78
N ASP A 13 -26.17 2.83 6.40
CA ASP A 13 -25.00 2.64 5.53
C ASP A 13 -23.88 1.89 6.26
N LEU A 14 -23.64 2.18 7.55
CA LEU A 14 -22.72 1.42 8.39
C LEU A 14 -23.06 -0.07 8.38
N ILE A 15 -24.34 -0.40 8.68
CA ILE A 15 -24.81 -1.79 8.72
C ILE A 15 -24.72 -2.45 7.33
N PHE A 16 -25.10 -1.72 6.28
CA PHE A 16 -25.10 -2.23 4.91
C PHE A 16 -23.67 -2.59 4.44
N ILE A 17 -22.71 -1.66 4.61
CA ILE A 17 -21.31 -1.87 4.23
C ILE A 17 -20.68 -2.98 5.06
N LYS A 18 -20.92 -2.98 6.39
CA LYS A 18 -20.44 -4.05 7.27
C LYS A 18 -20.90 -5.42 6.82
N ASN A 19 -22.19 -5.59 6.52
CA ASN A 19 -22.74 -6.87 6.09
C ASN A 19 -22.08 -7.33 4.78
N MET A 20 -21.89 -6.44 3.81
CA MET A 20 -21.20 -6.78 2.56
C MET A 20 -19.74 -7.20 2.79
N ILE A 21 -19.00 -6.52 3.67
CA ILE A 21 -17.63 -6.89 4.01
C ILE A 21 -17.59 -8.26 4.71
N MET A 22 -18.52 -8.52 5.64
CA MET A 22 -18.62 -9.81 6.32
C MET A 22 -18.92 -10.95 5.36
N GLU A 23 -19.88 -10.78 4.45
CA GLU A 23 -20.18 -11.81 3.43
C GLU A 23 -18.98 -12.08 2.52
N TRP A 24 -18.27 -11.02 2.09
CA TRP A 24 -17.09 -11.18 1.27
C TRP A 24 -15.95 -11.89 2.03
N SER A 25 -15.71 -11.52 3.28
CA SER A 25 -14.66 -12.14 4.11
C SER A 25 -14.92 -13.64 4.33
N GLN A 26 -16.17 -14.02 4.58
CA GLN A 26 -16.57 -15.43 4.69
C GLN A 26 -16.31 -16.21 3.39
N LYS A 27 -16.69 -15.66 2.23
CA LYS A 27 -16.41 -16.27 0.93
C LYS A 27 -14.93 -16.46 0.65
N LYS A 28 -14.08 -15.54 1.15
CA LYS A 28 -12.62 -15.58 0.96
C LYS A 28 -11.88 -16.33 2.07
N HIS A 29 -12.59 -16.83 3.09
CA HIS A 29 -12.01 -17.46 4.29
C HIS A 29 -10.98 -16.55 4.99
N LEU A 30 -11.30 -15.25 5.08
CA LEU A 30 -10.47 -14.25 5.73
C LEU A 30 -11.06 -13.87 7.09
N GLU A 31 -10.22 -13.71 8.09
CA GLU A 31 -10.61 -13.13 9.37
C GLU A 31 -10.52 -11.60 9.29
N VAL A 32 -11.68 -10.94 9.51
CA VAL A 32 -11.80 -9.47 9.49
C VAL A 32 -12.48 -9.01 10.76
N ASP A 33 -11.85 -8.11 11.50
CA ASP A 33 -12.45 -7.34 12.59
C ASP A 33 -12.94 -6.00 12.03
N ILE A 34 -14.23 -5.68 12.23
CA ILE A 34 -14.84 -4.45 11.69
C ILE A 34 -15.32 -3.58 12.83
N ARG A 35 -14.81 -2.34 12.88
CA ARG A 35 -15.27 -1.33 13.83
C ARG A 35 -16.03 -0.22 13.09
N GLU A 36 -17.17 0.14 13.64
CA GLU A 36 -18.09 1.14 13.09
C GLU A 36 -17.97 2.44 13.89
N PHE A 37 -17.95 3.56 13.19
CA PHE A 37 -17.81 4.88 13.76
C PHE A 37 -18.86 5.81 13.16
N PRO A 38 -19.73 6.43 13.96
CA PRO A 38 -20.78 7.32 13.47
C PRO A 38 -20.29 8.72 13.12
N SER A 39 -19.01 9.02 13.33
CA SER A 39 -18.41 10.30 12.96
C SER A 39 -16.89 10.21 12.87
N ALA A 40 -16.26 11.19 12.21
CA ALA A 40 -14.82 11.32 12.12
C ALA A 40 -14.17 11.51 13.50
N GLU A 41 -14.82 12.27 14.40
CA GLU A 41 -14.36 12.53 15.76
C GLU A 41 -14.30 11.25 16.58
N SER A 42 -15.34 10.40 16.47
CA SER A 42 -15.39 9.12 17.19
C SER A 42 -14.28 8.18 16.72
N PHE A 43 -13.99 8.17 15.42
CA PHE A 43 -12.87 7.41 14.91
C PHE A 43 -11.52 7.97 15.40
N LEU A 44 -11.30 9.30 15.31
CA LEU A 44 -10.05 9.92 15.74
C LEU A 44 -9.77 9.64 17.22
N PHE A 45 -10.80 9.72 18.07
CA PHE A 45 -10.66 9.40 19.49
C PHE A 45 -10.19 7.96 19.71
N ALA A 46 -10.79 6.98 19.01
CA ALA A 46 -10.37 5.59 19.11
C ALA A 46 -9.00 5.35 18.48
N TYR A 47 -8.66 6.09 17.40
CA TYR A 47 -7.40 5.97 16.70
C TYR A 47 -6.20 6.50 17.50
N GLU A 48 -6.39 7.43 18.41
CA GLU A 48 -5.33 7.87 19.35
C GLU A 48 -4.88 6.74 20.27
N GLU A 49 -5.82 5.89 20.70
CA GLU A 49 -5.53 4.75 21.57
C GLU A 49 -5.01 3.54 20.80
N GLU A 50 -5.57 3.27 19.61
CA GLU A 50 -5.29 2.06 18.84
C GLU A 50 -5.11 2.39 17.34
N LYS A 51 -3.84 2.47 16.86
CA LYS A 51 -3.49 2.87 15.49
C LYS A 51 -3.37 1.73 14.48
N ASN A 52 -3.84 0.53 14.80
CA ASN A 52 -3.59 -0.69 14.03
C ASN A 52 -4.75 -1.07 13.10
N PHE A 53 -5.34 -0.10 12.40
CA PHE A 53 -6.27 -0.35 11.31
C PHE A 53 -5.53 -0.54 10.00
N ASP A 54 -5.98 -1.52 9.20
CA ASP A 54 -5.42 -1.86 7.89
C ASP A 54 -6.14 -1.12 6.75
N ALA A 55 -7.46 -0.94 6.90
CA ALA A 55 -8.27 -0.21 5.92
C ALA A 55 -9.34 0.66 6.61
N LEU A 56 -9.64 1.78 5.98
CA LEU A 56 -10.59 2.77 6.42
C LEU A 56 -11.58 3.08 5.28
N PHE A 57 -12.85 2.81 5.52
CA PHE A 57 -13.96 3.08 4.61
C PHE A 57 -14.69 4.31 5.12
N LEU A 58 -14.68 5.39 4.36
CA LEU A 58 -15.13 6.71 4.81
C LEU A 58 -16.26 7.23 3.94
N ASP A 59 -17.36 7.67 4.54
CA ASP A 59 -18.15 8.69 3.88
C ASP A 59 -17.41 10.05 3.88
N ILE A 60 -17.67 10.86 2.91
CA ILE A 60 -17.09 12.21 2.79
C ILE A 60 -17.88 13.21 3.63
N GLU A 61 -19.20 13.18 3.54
CA GLU A 61 -20.06 14.09 4.29
C GLU A 61 -20.44 13.48 5.63
N MET A 62 -19.78 13.91 6.69
CA MET A 62 -20.01 13.48 8.07
C MET A 62 -19.81 14.67 9.01
N GLY A 63 -20.87 15.14 9.67
CA GLY A 63 -20.79 16.08 10.77
C GLY A 63 -19.87 17.29 10.59
N GLU A 64 -19.03 17.59 11.61
CA GLU A 64 -18.13 18.76 11.61
C GLU A 64 -16.81 18.50 10.87
N ILE A 65 -16.29 17.27 10.93
CA ILE A 65 -15.06 16.85 10.24
C ILE A 65 -15.45 15.98 9.05
N SER A 66 -15.11 16.42 7.86
CA SER A 66 -15.36 15.64 6.64
C SER A 66 -14.47 14.38 6.57
N GLY A 67 -14.92 13.37 5.81
CA GLY A 67 -14.11 12.17 5.57
C GLY A 67 -12.77 12.47 4.89
N VAL A 68 -12.70 13.53 4.07
CA VAL A 68 -11.43 13.95 3.44
C VAL A 68 -10.47 14.53 4.46
N GLU A 69 -10.94 15.37 5.38
CA GLU A 69 -10.11 15.91 6.47
C GLU A 69 -9.64 14.80 7.41
N LEU A 70 -10.53 13.85 7.72
CA LEU A 70 -10.16 12.66 8.48
C LEU A 70 -9.06 11.86 7.76
N ALA A 71 -9.22 11.61 6.48
CA ALA A 71 -8.25 10.89 5.66
C ALA A 71 -6.87 11.58 5.66
N LYS A 72 -6.82 12.91 5.54
CA LYS A 72 -5.58 13.71 5.62
C LYS A 72 -4.89 13.53 6.98
N LYS A 73 -5.63 13.68 8.09
CA LYS A 73 -5.09 13.48 9.45
C LYS A 73 -4.53 12.08 9.67
N VAL A 74 -5.24 11.06 9.16
CA VAL A 74 -4.79 9.66 9.26
C VAL A 74 -3.55 9.44 8.40
N ARG A 75 -3.51 9.95 7.17
CA ARG A 75 -2.41 9.79 6.23
C ARG A 75 -1.11 10.43 6.72
N ASP A 76 -1.19 11.55 7.43
CA ASP A 76 -0.03 12.20 8.06
C ASP A 76 0.64 11.30 9.11
N GLN A 77 -0.14 10.48 9.81
CA GLN A 77 0.34 9.57 10.85
C GLN A 77 0.64 8.16 10.34
N ASN A 78 -0.11 7.68 9.35
CA ASN A 78 0.00 6.31 8.83
C ASN A 78 -0.13 6.30 7.30
N LYS A 79 1.01 6.10 6.63
CA LYS A 79 1.08 6.02 5.16
C LYS A 79 0.66 4.67 4.60
N SER A 80 0.52 3.65 5.44
CA SER A 80 0.24 2.27 5.01
C SER A 80 -1.24 1.90 4.97
N ILE A 81 -2.10 2.58 5.77
CA ILE A 81 -3.53 2.28 5.83
C ILE A 81 -4.19 2.48 4.46
N GLN A 82 -5.03 1.53 4.05
CA GLN A 82 -5.80 1.65 2.82
C GLN A 82 -7.03 2.52 3.06
N ILE A 83 -7.20 3.59 2.27
CA ILE A 83 -8.34 4.50 2.40
C ILE A 83 -9.26 4.30 1.20
N VAL A 84 -10.54 4.06 1.47
CA VAL A 84 -11.60 3.93 0.48
C VAL A 84 -12.71 4.92 0.84
N PHE A 85 -13.05 5.78 -0.09
CA PHE A 85 -14.22 6.66 0.09
C PHE A 85 -15.48 5.98 -0.43
N ILE A 86 -16.57 6.12 0.33
CA ILE A 86 -17.91 5.62 -0.02
C ILE A 86 -18.88 6.80 0.15
N THR A 87 -19.29 7.44 -0.94
CA THR A 87 -20.00 8.70 -0.88
C THR A 87 -21.06 8.84 -1.99
N GLY A 88 -22.06 9.65 -1.76
CA GLY A 88 -23.03 10.08 -2.79
C GLY A 88 -22.49 11.13 -3.76
N TYR A 89 -21.33 11.72 -3.51
CA TYR A 89 -20.84 12.92 -4.18
C TYR A 89 -19.58 12.66 -4.99
N MET A 90 -19.63 12.94 -6.30
CA MET A 90 -18.50 12.78 -7.21
C MET A 90 -17.50 13.94 -7.19
N GLU A 91 -17.89 15.08 -6.64
CA GLU A 91 -17.14 16.33 -6.71
C GLU A 91 -15.82 16.29 -5.94
N TYR A 92 -15.75 15.44 -4.91
CA TYR A 92 -14.60 15.30 -4.03
C TYR A 92 -13.51 14.32 -4.53
N ILE A 93 -13.69 13.72 -5.71
CA ILE A 93 -12.71 12.76 -6.27
C ILE A 93 -11.32 13.40 -6.42
N SER A 94 -11.26 14.69 -6.76
CA SER A 94 -9.99 15.42 -6.90
C SER A 94 -9.20 15.55 -5.59
N GLU A 95 -9.88 15.68 -4.45
CA GLU A 95 -9.24 15.84 -3.14
C GLU A 95 -8.64 14.54 -2.61
N GLY A 96 -9.11 13.41 -3.08
CA GLY A 96 -8.58 12.11 -2.66
C GLY A 96 -7.25 11.73 -3.29
N TYR A 97 -6.79 12.43 -4.31
CA TYR A 97 -5.43 12.27 -4.80
C TYR A 97 -4.40 12.64 -3.73
N ASP A 98 -4.69 13.65 -2.91
CA ASP A 98 -3.78 14.13 -1.86
C ASP A 98 -3.57 13.11 -0.73
N VAL A 99 -4.56 12.22 -0.51
CA VAL A 99 -4.50 11.18 0.54
C VAL A 99 -4.14 9.80 0.00
N GLU A 100 -3.82 9.67 -1.30
CA GLU A 100 -3.53 8.40 -1.96
C GLU A 100 -4.62 7.35 -1.66
N ALA A 101 -5.90 7.74 -1.85
CA ALA A 101 -7.01 6.82 -1.65
C ALA A 101 -6.92 5.63 -2.60
N LEU A 102 -7.23 4.43 -2.09
CA LEU A 102 -7.25 3.20 -2.88
C LEU A 102 -8.35 3.24 -3.93
N HIS A 103 -9.53 3.75 -3.55
CA HIS A 103 -10.69 3.81 -4.45
C HIS A 103 -11.77 4.77 -3.93
N TYR A 104 -12.71 5.11 -4.86
CA TYR A 104 -13.95 5.82 -4.61
C TYR A 104 -15.13 4.95 -5.04
N LEU A 105 -16.06 4.73 -4.13
CA LEU A 105 -17.29 4.02 -4.37
C LEU A 105 -18.47 4.98 -4.24
N LEU A 106 -19.33 5.03 -5.26
CA LEU A 106 -20.54 5.84 -5.22
C LEU A 106 -21.69 5.09 -4.54
N LYS A 107 -22.41 5.76 -3.66
CA LYS A 107 -23.70 5.30 -3.12
C LYS A 107 -24.79 5.39 -4.21
N PRO A 108 -25.66 4.39 -4.37
CA PRO A 108 -25.69 3.11 -3.66
C PRO A 108 -24.56 2.17 -4.09
N VAL A 109 -23.85 1.61 -3.11
CA VAL A 109 -22.66 0.78 -3.37
C VAL A 109 -23.08 -0.55 -4.00
N LYS A 110 -22.48 -0.86 -5.16
CA LYS A 110 -22.65 -2.15 -5.82
C LYS A 110 -21.75 -3.19 -5.17
N LYS A 111 -22.33 -4.36 -4.83
CA LYS A 111 -21.63 -5.44 -4.14
C LYS A 111 -20.36 -5.87 -4.86
N GLU A 112 -20.44 -6.07 -6.18
CA GLU A 112 -19.30 -6.50 -7.00
C GLU A 112 -18.14 -5.51 -6.95
N LYS A 113 -18.47 -4.20 -6.93
CA LYS A 113 -17.45 -3.15 -6.84
C LYS A 113 -16.78 -3.10 -5.47
N LEU A 114 -17.53 -3.25 -4.39
CA LEU A 114 -16.96 -3.35 -3.06
C LEU A 114 -16.09 -4.59 -2.91
N GLU A 115 -16.52 -5.76 -3.40
CA GLU A 115 -15.74 -7.02 -3.38
C GLU A 115 -14.41 -6.88 -4.16
N GLU A 116 -14.40 -6.15 -5.30
CA GLU A 116 -13.18 -5.83 -6.06
C GLU A 116 -12.22 -4.96 -5.23
N VAL A 117 -12.74 -3.89 -4.62
CA VAL A 117 -11.95 -2.95 -3.81
C VAL A 117 -11.40 -3.63 -2.55
N LEU A 118 -12.18 -4.45 -1.88
CA LEU A 118 -11.75 -5.23 -0.72
C LEU A 118 -10.61 -6.19 -1.08
N SER A 119 -10.72 -6.87 -2.22
CA SER A 119 -9.67 -7.78 -2.70
C SER A 119 -8.38 -7.03 -2.97
N ARG A 120 -8.44 -5.85 -3.59
CA ARG A 120 -7.28 -4.96 -3.81
C ARG A 120 -6.70 -4.42 -2.50
N ALA A 121 -7.55 -4.08 -1.52
CA ALA A 121 -7.09 -3.62 -0.22
C ALA A 121 -6.27 -4.70 0.48
N VAL A 122 -6.80 -5.91 0.59
CA VAL A 122 -6.12 -7.06 1.21
C VAL A 122 -4.82 -7.41 0.49
N GLU A 123 -4.80 -7.38 -0.84
CA GLU A 123 -3.59 -7.60 -1.63
C GLU A 123 -2.52 -6.56 -1.29
N ARG A 124 -2.87 -5.26 -1.26
CA ARG A 124 -1.94 -4.18 -0.89
C ARG A 124 -1.43 -4.31 0.54
N ILE A 125 -2.30 -4.64 1.50
CA ILE A 125 -1.92 -4.88 2.89
C ILE A 125 -0.93 -6.05 2.97
N GLY A 126 -1.23 -7.17 2.32
CA GLY A 126 -0.35 -8.34 2.26
C GLY A 126 1.01 -8.05 1.61
N MET A 127 1.05 -7.16 0.61
CA MET A 127 2.32 -6.68 0.02
C MET A 127 3.12 -5.81 1.00
N GLN A 128 2.46 -5.03 1.84
CA GLN A 128 3.12 -4.21 2.86
C GLN A 128 3.68 -5.05 4.02
N GLU A 129 3.02 -6.15 4.37
CA GLU A 129 3.47 -7.06 5.43
C GLU A 129 4.69 -7.89 5.04
N LYS A 130 4.99 -8.08 3.74
CA LYS A 130 6.17 -8.81 3.29
C LYS A 130 7.44 -8.11 3.75
N THR A 131 8.30 -8.84 4.44
CA THR A 131 9.54 -8.33 5.01
C THR A 131 10.74 -9.16 4.58
N LEU A 132 11.88 -8.51 4.40
CA LEU A 132 13.16 -9.14 4.20
C LEU A 132 13.88 -9.27 5.54
N LEU A 133 14.26 -10.49 5.89
CA LEU A 133 15.08 -10.74 7.09
C LEU A 133 16.55 -10.67 6.73
N LEU A 134 17.26 -9.72 7.32
CA LEU A 134 18.69 -9.51 7.15
C LEU A 134 19.42 -10.00 8.39
N GLN A 135 20.37 -10.92 8.19
CA GLN A 135 21.25 -11.38 9.26
C GLN A 135 22.66 -10.87 9.00
N ASN A 136 23.16 -10.02 9.88
CA ASN A 136 24.51 -9.46 9.79
C ASN A 136 25.15 -9.41 11.17
N ALA A 137 26.39 -9.94 11.30
CA ALA A 137 27.24 -9.84 12.49
C ALA A 137 26.55 -10.16 13.85
N GLY A 138 25.57 -11.06 13.87
CA GLY A 138 24.85 -11.45 15.11
C GLY A 138 23.55 -10.69 15.35
N GLU A 139 23.21 -9.74 14.48
CA GLU A 139 21.93 -9.02 14.51
C GLU A 139 20.99 -9.54 13.41
N THR A 140 19.70 -9.58 13.71
CA THR A 140 18.64 -9.85 12.73
C THR A 140 17.77 -8.62 12.60
N VAL A 141 17.73 -8.05 11.41
CA VAL A 141 16.91 -6.87 11.08
C VAL A 141 15.78 -7.29 10.17
N ARG A 142 14.57 -6.83 10.46
CA ARG A 142 13.40 -6.99 9.59
C ARG A 142 13.19 -5.71 8.80
N VAL A 143 13.33 -5.79 7.48
CA VAL A 143 13.15 -4.67 6.57
C VAL A 143 11.88 -4.90 5.74
N PRO A 144 10.85 -4.07 5.87
CA PRO A 144 9.65 -4.15 5.05
C PRO A 144 10.01 -3.97 3.56
N LEU A 145 9.49 -4.83 2.68
CA LEU A 145 9.80 -4.74 1.25
C LEU A 145 9.34 -3.42 0.63
N TYR A 146 8.25 -2.83 1.14
CA TYR A 146 7.74 -1.56 0.64
C TYR A 146 8.65 -0.36 0.97
N GLU A 147 9.58 -0.48 1.94
CA GLU A 147 10.55 0.56 2.25
C GLU A 147 11.80 0.48 1.36
N ILE A 148 12.04 -0.66 0.70
CA ILE A 148 13.22 -0.87 -0.12
C ILE A 148 13.02 -0.21 -1.49
N ARG A 149 13.86 0.77 -1.82
CA ARG A 149 13.85 1.49 -3.10
C ARG A 149 14.58 0.71 -4.18
N PHE A 150 15.80 0.27 -3.90
CA PHE A 150 16.62 -0.54 -4.79
C PHE A 150 17.71 -1.28 -4.02
N MET A 151 18.34 -2.21 -4.69
CA MET A 151 19.52 -2.93 -4.19
C MET A 151 20.63 -2.82 -5.22
N GLU A 152 21.85 -2.64 -4.76
CA GLU A 152 23.03 -2.69 -5.61
C GLU A 152 24.09 -3.66 -5.08
N VAL A 153 24.90 -4.19 -5.98
CA VAL A 153 26.07 -4.99 -5.60
C VAL A 153 27.34 -4.27 -5.98
N GLN A 154 28.20 -4.08 -5.01
CA GLN A 154 29.58 -3.59 -5.20
C GLN A 154 30.54 -4.63 -4.63
N LYS A 155 31.45 -5.12 -5.48
CA LYS A 155 32.34 -6.24 -5.16
C LYS A 155 31.53 -7.48 -4.73
N ASN A 156 31.58 -7.85 -3.44
CA ASN A 156 30.88 -9.01 -2.87
C ASN A 156 29.81 -8.59 -1.85
N TYR A 157 29.47 -7.32 -1.77
CA TYR A 157 28.48 -6.79 -0.85
C TYR A 157 27.24 -6.31 -1.62
N VAL A 158 26.08 -6.70 -1.14
CA VAL A 158 24.80 -6.13 -1.56
C VAL A 158 24.43 -5.05 -0.56
N THR A 159 24.18 -3.85 -1.06
CA THR A 159 23.60 -2.75 -0.28
C THR A 159 22.13 -2.63 -0.64
N ILE A 160 21.28 -2.61 0.36
CA ILE A 160 19.84 -2.40 0.29
C ILE A 160 19.58 -0.96 0.65
N HIS A 161 19.03 -0.20 -0.28
CA HIS A 161 18.70 1.21 -0.08
C HIS A 161 17.22 1.37 0.24
N GLY A 162 16.92 1.78 1.46
CA GLY A 162 15.57 1.96 1.98
C GLY A 162 15.40 3.25 2.76
N LYS A 163 14.64 3.19 3.84
CA LYS A 163 14.61 4.23 4.87
C LYS A 163 15.97 4.33 5.57
N GLU A 164 16.57 3.18 5.80
CA GLU A 164 17.95 3.00 6.24
C GLU A 164 18.67 2.10 5.24
N ASP A 165 19.99 2.24 5.12
CA ASP A 165 20.80 1.45 4.22
C ASP A 165 21.45 0.29 4.98
N TYR A 166 21.36 -0.92 4.38
CA TYR A 166 21.92 -2.15 4.95
C TYR A 166 22.88 -2.79 3.96
N SER A 167 24.11 -3.08 4.37
CA SER A 167 25.10 -3.77 3.55
C SER A 167 25.47 -5.13 4.11
N MET A 168 25.50 -6.15 3.24
CA MET A 168 25.84 -7.51 3.64
C MET A 168 26.54 -8.30 2.53
N LYS A 169 27.29 -9.32 2.93
CA LYS A 169 27.98 -10.22 2.00
C LYS A 169 26.98 -11.26 1.47
N ARG A 170 26.29 -10.93 0.40
CA ARG A 170 25.33 -11.79 -0.32
C ARG A 170 25.39 -11.52 -1.83
N THR A 171 24.77 -12.37 -2.63
CA THR A 171 24.58 -12.13 -4.08
C THR A 171 23.19 -11.59 -4.36
N LEU A 172 23.03 -10.74 -5.38
CA LEU A 172 21.70 -10.27 -5.82
C LEU A 172 20.78 -11.42 -6.19
N ARG A 173 21.31 -12.50 -6.77
CA ARG A 173 20.52 -13.70 -7.10
C ARG A 173 19.94 -14.38 -5.86
N ALA A 174 20.69 -14.41 -4.76
CA ALA A 174 20.20 -14.95 -3.50
C ALA A 174 19.15 -14.04 -2.86
N MET A 175 19.37 -12.71 -2.93
CA MET A 175 18.41 -11.71 -2.44
C MET A 175 17.11 -11.76 -3.24
N GLY A 176 17.20 -11.88 -4.56
CA GLY A 176 16.03 -11.90 -5.45
C GLY A 176 15.03 -13.03 -5.18
N LYS A 177 15.42 -14.11 -4.49
CA LYS A 177 14.51 -15.19 -4.09
C LYS A 177 13.56 -14.80 -2.95
N ASP A 178 13.98 -13.82 -2.15
CA ASP A 178 13.26 -13.34 -0.97
C ASP A 178 12.38 -12.11 -1.31
N LEU A 179 12.43 -11.66 -2.58
CA LEU A 179 11.67 -10.51 -3.10
C LEU A 179 10.41 -10.98 -3.82
N ASP A 180 9.48 -10.04 -4.03
CA ASP A 180 8.24 -10.30 -4.76
C ASP A 180 8.20 -9.57 -6.13
N GLU A 181 7.04 -9.59 -6.78
CA GLU A 181 6.79 -9.05 -8.11
C GLU A 181 7.04 -7.53 -8.24
N ARG A 182 7.11 -6.81 -7.14
CA ARG A 182 7.48 -5.38 -7.11
C ARG A 182 8.92 -5.13 -7.51
N PHE A 183 9.77 -6.17 -7.47
CA PHE A 183 11.19 -6.01 -7.69
C PHE A 183 11.60 -6.51 -9.08
N PHE A 184 12.34 -5.68 -9.80
CA PHE A 184 12.84 -5.99 -11.13
C PHE A 184 14.36 -5.85 -11.20
N GLN A 185 15.05 -6.87 -11.71
CA GLN A 185 16.49 -6.80 -11.92
C GLN A 185 16.81 -6.02 -13.21
N THR A 186 17.24 -4.78 -13.07
CA THR A 186 17.55 -3.87 -14.17
C THR A 186 18.93 -4.09 -14.76
N HIS A 187 19.86 -4.59 -13.95
CA HIS A 187 21.25 -4.83 -14.34
C HIS A 187 21.82 -5.99 -13.54
N ARG A 188 22.96 -6.57 -13.97
CA ARG A 188 23.66 -7.60 -13.18
C ARG A 188 23.99 -7.16 -11.75
N SER A 189 24.08 -5.84 -11.52
CA SER A 189 24.43 -5.23 -10.26
C SER A 189 23.28 -4.48 -9.58
N TYR A 190 22.06 -4.45 -10.14
CA TYR A 190 20.94 -3.68 -9.61
C TYR A 190 19.61 -4.42 -9.67
N ILE A 191 18.86 -4.33 -8.57
CA ILE A 191 17.43 -4.68 -8.50
C ILE A 191 16.70 -3.42 -8.04
N VAL A 192 15.60 -3.04 -8.70
CA VAL A 192 14.79 -1.87 -8.37
C VAL A 192 13.40 -2.28 -7.93
N ASN A 193 12.85 -1.58 -6.96
CA ASN A 193 11.43 -1.69 -6.61
C ASN A 193 10.63 -0.78 -7.55
N LEU A 194 9.73 -1.37 -8.34
CA LEU A 194 8.92 -0.68 -9.34
C LEU A 194 8.02 0.40 -8.72
N GLY A 195 7.60 0.23 -7.46
CA GLY A 195 6.82 1.23 -6.71
C GLY A 195 7.52 2.60 -6.55
N PHE A 196 8.85 2.63 -6.63
CA PHE A 196 9.65 3.85 -6.55
C PHE A 196 10.07 4.40 -7.92
N VAL A 197 9.72 3.75 -9.01
CA VAL A 197 10.09 4.21 -10.36
C VAL A 197 9.26 5.41 -10.78
N LYS A 198 9.94 6.48 -11.21
CA LYS A 198 9.36 7.69 -11.79
C LYS A 198 9.33 7.63 -13.32
N LYS A 199 10.43 7.14 -13.92
CA LYS A 199 10.61 7.16 -15.37
C LYS A 199 11.54 6.01 -15.82
N ILE A 200 11.19 5.39 -16.94
CA ILE A 200 12.00 4.36 -17.59
C ILE A 200 12.45 4.87 -18.96
N THR A 201 13.74 4.74 -19.26
CA THR A 201 14.33 5.02 -20.57
C THR A 201 14.95 3.75 -21.17
N LYS A 202 15.45 3.77 -22.39
CA LYS A 202 16.10 2.60 -23.03
C LYS A 202 17.38 2.12 -22.31
N SER A 203 17.99 2.96 -21.49
CA SER A 203 19.27 2.67 -20.81
C SER A 203 19.28 2.92 -19.32
N THR A 204 18.25 3.57 -18.75
CA THR A 204 18.20 3.94 -17.34
C THR A 204 16.79 3.84 -16.78
N VAL A 205 16.69 3.64 -15.46
CA VAL A 205 15.50 3.79 -14.64
C VAL A 205 15.75 4.94 -13.68
N VAL A 206 14.83 5.89 -13.61
CA VAL A 206 14.89 7.04 -12.68
C VAL A 206 13.85 6.82 -11.60
N LEU A 207 14.26 6.90 -10.35
CA LEU A 207 13.39 6.78 -9.18
C LEU A 207 12.73 8.11 -8.82
N LYS A 208 11.74 8.09 -7.94
CA LYS A 208 11.01 9.28 -7.45
C LYS A 208 11.91 10.30 -6.73
N ASP A 209 13.02 9.83 -6.15
CA ASP A 209 14.06 10.64 -5.50
C ASP A 209 15.18 11.08 -6.45
N GLU A 210 14.97 10.99 -7.76
CA GLU A 210 15.90 11.33 -8.85
C GLU A 210 17.13 10.39 -8.94
N THR A 211 17.21 9.32 -8.16
CA THR A 211 18.27 8.30 -8.28
C THR A 211 18.20 7.65 -9.65
N VAL A 212 19.34 7.59 -10.36
CA VAL A 212 19.45 7.00 -11.70
C VAL A 212 20.09 5.63 -11.63
N ILE A 213 19.37 4.60 -12.07
CA ILE A 213 19.81 3.19 -12.06
C ILE A 213 20.00 2.71 -13.51
N PRO A 214 21.10 2.00 -13.84
CA PRO A 214 21.32 1.51 -15.18
C PRO A 214 20.32 0.41 -15.56
N LEU A 215 19.88 0.42 -16.83
CA LEU A 215 19.06 -0.62 -17.43
C LEU A 215 19.86 -1.35 -18.50
N ALA A 216 20.01 -2.66 -18.36
CA ALA A 216 20.73 -3.49 -19.31
C ALA A 216 19.99 -3.55 -20.66
N ARG A 217 20.77 -3.67 -21.75
CA ARG A 217 20.22 -3.77 -23.11
C ARG A 217 19.23 -4.93 -23.23
N GLY A 218 18.10 -4.71 -23.90
CA GLY A 218 17.06 -5.72 -24.12
C GLY A 218 16.09 -5.92 -22.95
N LEU A 219 16.19 -5.17 -21.86
CA LEU A 219 15.26 -5.24 -20.73
C LEU A 219 14.16 -4.17 -20.76
N TYR A 220 14.23 -3.21 -21.70
CA TYR A 220 13.28 -2.09 -21.75
C TYR A 220 11.81 -2.54 -21.83
N ASP A 221 11.48 -3.45 -22.74
CA ASP A 221 10.09 -3.91 -22.92
C ASP A 221 9.63 -4.75 -21.72
N LYS A 222 10.53 -5.56 -21.14
CA LYS A 222 10.22 -6.41 -19.98
C LYS A 222 9.93 -5.59 -18.73
N ILE A 223 10.74 -4.54 -18.46
CA ILE A 223 10.50 -3.69 -17.30
C ILE A 223 9.25 -2.85 -17.48
N ASN A 224 8.92 -2.38 -18.69
CA ASN A 224 7.67 -1.67 -18.94
C ASN A 224 6.45 -2.57 -18.71
N GLN A 225 6.48 -3.83 -19.18
CA GLN A 225 5.42 -4.78 -18.88
C GLN A 225 5.27 -5.01 -17.38
N ALA A 226 6.37 -5.27 -16.67
CA ALA A 226 6.35 -5.46 -15.21
C ALA A 226 5.83 -4.21 -14.50
N PHE A 227 6.25 -3.01 -14.94
CA PHE A 227 5.79 -1.74 -14.38
C PHE A 227 4.28 -1.53 -14.55
N ILE A 228 3.75 -1.79 -15.76
CA ILE A 228 2.30 -1.68 -16.03
C ILE A 228 1.50 -2.72 -15.23
N SER A 229 2.05 -3.92 -15.02
CA SER A 229 1.37 -4.98 -14.27
C SER A 229 1.35 -4.74 -12.75
N CYS A 230 2.22 -3.87 -12.23
CA CYS A 230 2.27 -3.51 -10.80
C CYS A 230 1.28 -2.40 -10.41
N PHE A 231 0.67 -1.70 -11.39
CA PHE A 231 -0.24 -0.57 -11.18
C PHE A 231 -1.51 -0.69 -12.03
#